data_14e212bbdadf8f9ec4695b63070572c6
#
_entry.id   14e212bbdadf8f9ec4695b63070572c6
#
_cell.length_a   1.000
_cell.length_b   1.000
_cell.length_c   1.000
_cell.angle_alpha   90.00
_cell.angle_beta   90.00
_cell.angle_gamma   90.00
#
_symmetry.space_group_name_H-M   'P 1'
#
loop_
_entity.id
_entity.type
_entity.pdbx_description
1 polymer ?
#
loop_
_entity_poly.entity_id
_entity_poly.type
_entity_poly.pdbx_seq_one_letter_code
_entity_poly.pdbx_strand_id
1 'polypeptide(L)'
;MTAFSLLLASEQDKDFIFEAFKASMREYVEWAWGWNEEFQRDGFWANLPVHKFNLICVDGQNAGALYVEESAQNHWVRTIFLRPEFQGLGVGSALLTQESARAKIANKHLLLKVIKINPAKRLYDRLGFKVVNEDDATYHMQWG
;
A
#
# COMPACT_ATOMS: atom_id res chain seq x y z
N MET A 1 -13.95 4.83 15.99
CA MET A 1 -12.77 4.71 15.11
C MET A 1 -11.98 3.47 15.49
N THR A 2 -11.55 2.69 14.51
CA THR A 2 -10.76 1.48 14.76
C THR A 2 -9.31 1.86 15.10
N ALA A 3 -8.83 1.35 16.23
CA ALA A 3 -7.45 1.58 16.65
C ALA A 3 -6.49 0.70 15.83
N PHE A 4 -5.37 1.28 15.43
CA PHE A 4 -4.32 0.55 14.73
C PHE A 4 -2.95 1.04 15.17
N SER A 5 -1.94 0.25 14.87
CA SER A 5 -0.54 0.62 15.10
C SER A 5 0.32 0.07 13.97
N LEU A 6 1.54 0.59 13.86
CA LEU A 6 2.55 0.11 12.91
C LEU A 6 3.69 -0.53 13.69
N LEU A 7 4.19 -1.65 13.19
CA LEU A 7 5.31 -2.38 13.76
C LEU A 7 6.28 -2.72 12.66
N LEU A 8 7.57 -2.41 12.85
CA LEU A 8 8.58 -2.71 11.85
C LEU A 8 8.66 -4.22 11.60
N ALA A 9 8.62 -4.61 10.33
CA ALA A 9 8.64 -6.02 9.94
C ALA A 9 10.05 -6.61 9.98
N SER A 10 10.12 -7.94 10.11
CA SER A 10 11.37 -8.71 10.09
C SER A 10 11.22 -9.91 9.16
N GLU A 11 12.30 -10.66 8.96
CA GLU A 11 12.33 -11.83 8.08
C GLU A 11 11.21 -12.83 8.37
N GLN A 12 10.90 -13.04 9.64
CA GLN A 12 9.85 -13.98 10.04
C GLN A 12 8.45 -13.55 9.61
N ASP A 13 8.26 -12.30 9.19
CA ASP A 13 6.97 -11.75 8.78
C ASP A 13 6.71 -11.92 7.28
N LYS A 14 7.68 -12.41 6.53
CA LYS A 14 7.58 -12.52 5.06
C LYS A 14 6.34 -13.29 4.60
N ASP A 15 6.09 -14.44 5.17
CA ASP A 15 4.95 -15.28 4.74
C ASP A 15 3.63 -14.55 4.99
N PHE A 16 3.48 -13.94 6.15
CA PHE A 16 2.28 -13.16 6.43
C PHE A 16 2.10 -12.02 5.44
N ILE A 17 3.15 -11.24 5.20
CA ILE A 17 3.09 -10.07 4.31
C ILE A 17 2.69 -10.49 2.90
N PHE A 18 3.33 -11.54 2.35
CA PHE A 18 3.00 -11.97 0.99
C PHE A 18 1.59 -12.57 0.91
N GLU A 19 1.17 -13.35 1.88
CA GLU A 19 -0.18 -13.91 1.90
C GLU A 19 -1.25 -12.82 2.06
N ALA A 20 -0.99 -11.78 2.84
CA ALA A 20 -1.89 -10.63 2.95
C ALA A 20 -1.96 -9.84 1.63
N PHE A 21 -0.82 -9.66 0.96
CA PHE A 21 -0.77 -9.05 -0.36
C PHE A 21 -1.61 -9.86 -1.35
N LYS A 22 -1.39 -11.16 -1.40
CA LYS A 22 -2.13 -12.06 -2.29
C LYS A 22 -3.63 -12.01 -2.02
N ALA A 23 -4.04 -12.09 -0.75
CA ALA A 23 -5.46 -12.08 -0.38
C ALA A 23 -6.16 -10.79 -0.81
N SER A 24 -5.45 -9.67 -0.78
CA SER A 24 -6.04 -8.35 -1.09
C SER A 24 -5.85 -7.92 -2.54
N MET A 25 -4.79 -8.36 -3.22
CA MET A 25 -4.36 -7.78 -4.50
C MET A 25 -4.33 -8.74 -5.68
N ARG A 26 -4.38 -10.06 -5.46
CA ARG A 26 -4.22 -11.04 -6.55
C ARG A 26 -5.17 -10.79 -7.71
N GLU A 27 -6.44 -10.54 -7.42
CA GLU A 27 -7.46 -10.30 -8.46
C GLU A 27 -7.04 -9.16 -9.39
N TYR A 28 -6.53 -8.08 -8.84
CA TYR A 28 -6.14 -6.90 -9.62
C TYR A 28 -4.86 -7.13 -10.40
N VAL A 29 -3.87 -7.78 -9.78
CA VAL A 29 -2.61 -8.13 -10.44
C VAL A 29 -2.87 -9.09 -11.59
N GLU A 30 -3.74 -10.08 -11.39
CA GLU A 30 -4.10 -11.06 -12.40
C GLU A 30 -4.75 -10.39 -13.62
N TRP A 31 -5.66 -9.44 -13.37
CA TRP A 31 -6.27 -8.65 -14.44
C TRP A 31 -5.23 -7.86 -15.23
N ALA A 32 -4.27 -7.24 -14.55
CA ALA A 32 -3.30 -6.33 -15.17
C ALA A 32 -2.18 -7.08 -15.91
N TRP A 33 -1.65 -8.16 -15.32
CA TRP A 33 -0.43 -8.82 -15.81
C TRP A 33 -0.46 -10.35 -15.73
N GLY A 34 -1.55 -10.95 -15.26
CA GLY A 34 -1.60 -12.36 -14.96
C GLY A 34 -1.01 -12.66 -13.59
N TRP A 35 -1.16 -13.89 -13.16
CA TRP A 35 -0.66 -14.32 -11.85
C TRP A 35 0.09 -15.65 -11.99
N ASN A 36 1.37 -15.65 -11.66
CA ASN A 36 2.19 -16.83 -11.45
C ASN A 36 2.77 -16.71 -10.05
N GLU A 37 2.44 -17.65 -9.18
CA GLU A 37 2.74 -17.59 -7.76
C GLU A 37 4.23 -17.39 -7.49
N GLU A 38 5.08 -18.20 -8.09
CA GLU A 38 6.52 -18.13 -7.87
C GLU A 38 7.11 -16.83 -8.39
N PHE A 39 6.72 -16.44 -9.60
CA PHE A 39 7.17 -15.19 -10.20
C PHE A 39 6.76 -13.97 -9.36
N GLN A 40 5.53 -13.96 -8.87
CA GLN A 40 5.03 -12.86 -8.04
C GLN A 40 5.77 -12.79 -6.71
N ARG A 41 5.97 -13.94 -6.07
CA ARG A 41 6.67 -14.00 -4.78
C ARG A 41 8.13 -13.52 -4.92
N ASP A 42 8.83 -14.02 -5.92
CA ASP A 42 10.23 -13.67 -6.15
C ASP A 42 10.37 -12.17 -6.49
N GLY A 43 9.51 -11.65 -7.37
CA GLY A 43 9.53 -10.24 -7.74
C GLY A 43 9.17 -9.33 -6.58
N PHE A 44 8.20 -9.72 -5.76
CA PHE A 44 7.79 -8.94 -4.60
C PHE A 44 8.99 -8.71 -3.66
N TRP A 45 9.69 -9.79 -3.28
CA TRP A 45 10.81 -9.68 -2.35
C TRP A 45 12.08 -9.12 -2.97
N ALA A 46 12.25 -9.27 -4.28
CA ALA A 46 13.38 -8.65 -4.98
C ALA A 46 13.26 -7.11 -5.01
N ASN A 47 12.04 -6.60 -5.09
CA ASN A 47 11.80 -5.15 -5.20
C ASN A 47 11.48 -4.46 -3.89
N LEU A 48 10.99 -5.19 -2.89
CA LEU A 48 10.49 -4.64 -1.63
C LEU A 48 11.12 -5.36 -0.44
N PRO A 49 12.32 -4.94 0.01
CA PRO A 49 12.98 -5.58 1.16
C PRO A 49 12.10 -5.61 2.40
N VAL A 50 12.02 -6.77 3.06
CA VAL A 50 11.10 -6.98 4.19
C VAL A 50 11.34 -6.00 5.35
N HIS A 51 12.59 -5.66 5.63
CA HIS A 51 12.94 -4.79 6.75
C HIS A 51 12.48 -3.33 6.58
N LYS A 52 12.01 -2.96 5.38
CA LYS A 52 11.43 -1.64 5.11
C LYS A 52 9.91 -1.62 5.21
N PHE A 53 9.26 -2.77 5.37
CA PHE A 53 7.83 -2.84 5.63
C PHE A 53 7.51 -2.49 7.07
N ASN A 54 6.34 -1.91 7.26
CA ASN A 54 5.69 -1.88 8.56
C ASN A 54 4.46 -2.78 8.50
N LEU A 55 4.30 -3.63 9.51
CA LEU A 55 3.06 -4.36 9.69
C LEU A 55 1.99 -3.40 10.18
N ILE A 56 0.79 -3.52 9.62
CA ILE A 56 -0.38 -2.80 10.12
C ILE A 56 -1.09 -3.73 11.09
N CYS A 57 -1.15 -3.32 12.35
CA CYS A 57 -1.79 -4.11 13.40
C CYS A 57 -3.11 -3.45 13.79
N VAL A 58 -4.19 -4.24 13.83
CA VAL A 58 -5.53 -3.78 14.20
C VAL A 58 -6.01 -4.66 15.36
N ASP A 59 -6.34 -4.05 16.48
CA ASP A 59 -6.81 -4.77 17.67
C ASP A 59 -5.88 -5.93 18.07
N GLY A 60 -4.57 -5.69 17.99
CA GLY A 60 -3.57 -6.68 18.36
C GLY A 60 -3.31 -7.77 17.34
N GLN A 61 -3.91 -7.69 16.16
CA GLN A 61 -3.75 -8.67 15.08
C GLN A 61 -3.03 -8.06 13.89
N ASN A 62 -2.20 -8.86 13.21
CA ASN A 62 -1.58 -8.45 11.96
C ASN A 62 -2.65 -8.37 10.86
N ALA A 63 -2.88 -7.17 10.34
CA ALA A 63 -3.96 -6.90 9.39
C ALA A 63 -3.47 -6.67 7.96
N GLY A 64 -2.25 -6.21 7.79
CA GLY A 64 -1.69 -5.91 6.48
C GLY A 64 -0.30 -5.31 6.60
N ALA A 65 0.12 -4.58 5.57
CA ALA A 65 1.45 -3.98 5.55
C ALA A 65 1.48 -2.69 4.77
N LEU A 66 2.46 -1.86 5.11
CA LEU A 66 2.70 -0.56 4.49
C LEU A 66 4.20 -0.44 4.17
N TYR A 67 4.51 -0.03 2.95
CA TYR A 67 5.88 0.26 2.54
C TYR A 67 5.93 1.69 2.00
N VAL A 68 6.67 2.54 2.68
CA VAL A 68 6.85 3.95 2.31
C VAL A 68 8.33 4.17 1.99
N GLU A 69 8.60 4.94 0.96
CA GLU A 69 9.96 5.26 0.53
C GLU A 69 10.08 6.74 0.28
N GLU A 70 11.15 7.35 0.76
CA GLU A 70 11.37 8.78 0.57
C GLU A 70 12.54 9.07 -0.36
N SER A 71 12.37 10.09 -1.20
CA SER A 71 13.42 10.72 -1.96
C SER A 71 13.50 12.20 -1.61
N ALA A 72 14.38 12.96 -2.27
CA ALA A 72 14.54 14.38 -1.98
C ALA A 72 13.25 15.18 -2.13
N GLN A 73 12.41 14.85 -3.10
CA GLN A 73 11.20 15.61 -3.43
C GLN A 73 9.90 14.86 -3.21
N ASN A 74 9.96 13.54 -3.05
CA ASN A 74 8.78 12.69 -3.04
C ASN A 74 8.73 11.79 -1.82
N HIS A 75 7.51 11.58 -1.35
CA HIS A 75 7.15 10.61 -0.34
C HIS A 75 6.27 9.56 -1.04
N TRP A 76 6.79 8.34 -1.23
CA TRP A 76 6.11 7.30 -1.98
C TRP A 76 5.43 6.30 -1.05
N VAL A 77 4.15 6.08 -1.26
CA VAL A 77 3.50 4.87 -0.75
C VAL A 77 3.70 3.81 -1.83
N ARG A 78 4.70 2.96 -1.66
CA ARG A 78 5.05 1.92 -2.62
C ARG A 78 4.00 0.83 -2.65
N THR A 79 3.49 0.47 -1.49
CA THR A 79 2.35 -0.43 -1.37
C THR A 79 1.68 -0.27 -0.02
N ILE A 80 0.37 -0.44 -0.01
CA ILE A 80 -0.45 -0.50 1.20
C ILE A 80 -1.56 -1.51 0.93
N PHE A 81 -1.73 -2.47 1.83
CA PHE A 81 -2.80 -3.45 1.71
C PHE A 81 -3.23 -3.95 3.07
N LEU A 82 -4.50 -4.29 3.14
CA LEU A 82 -5.14 -4.89 4.32
C LEU A 82 -5.82 -6.17 3.89
N ARG A 83 -5.75 -7.20 4.72
CA ARG A 83 -6.53 -8.41 4.51
C ARG A 83 -8.01 -8.05 4.45
N PRO A 84 -8.82 -8.77 3.64
CA PRO A 84 -10.23 -8.40 3.43
C PRO A 84 -11.03 -8.15 4.71
N GLU A 85 -10.79 -8.94 5.77
CA GLU A 85 -11.52 -8.80 7.03
C GLU A 85 -11.21 -7.51 7.78
N PHE A 86 -10.15 -6.80 7.42
CA PHE A 86 -9.77 -5.53 8.04
C PHE A 86 -10.05 -4.33 7.14
N GLN A 87 -10.63 -4.54 5.98
CA GLN A 87 -11.02 -3.45 5.09
C GLN A 87 -12.34 -2.83 5.53
N GLY A 88 -12.58 -1.58 5.14
CA GLY A 88 -13.81 -0.89 5.48
C GLY A 88 -13.91 -0.37 6.90
N LEU A 89 -12.82 -0.40 7.66
CA LEU A 89 -12.77 0.05 9.06
C LEU A 89 -12.14 1.43 9.24
N GLY A 90 -11.78 2.10 8.13
CA GLY A 90 -11.17 3.42 8.18
C GLY A 90 -9.65 3.42 8.41
N VAL A 91 -9.01 2.27 8.51
CA VAL A 91 -7.57 2.16 8.79
C VAL A 91 -6.75 2.70 7.62
N GLY A 92 -7.06 2.32 6.39
CA GLY A 92 -6.36 2.81 5.20
C GLY A 92 -6.47 4.32 5.05
N SER A 93 -7.66 4.87 5.27
CA SER A 93 -7.89 6.32 5.25
C SER A 93 -7.04 7.03 6.30
N ALA A 94 -7.01 6.52 7.53
CA ALA A 94 -6.23 7.11 8.62
C ALA A 94 -4.73 7.08 8.32
N LEU A 95 -4.23 5.95 7.82
CA LEU A 95 -2.82 5.80 7.44
C LEU A 95 -2.40 6.78 6.35
N LEU A 96 -3.20 6.88 5.28
CA LEU A 96 -2.90 7.78 4.18
C LEU A 96 -2.99 9.25 4.60
N THR A 97 -3.91 9.58 5.51
CA THR A 97 -4.00 10.91 6.08
C THR A 97 -2.73 11.26 6.87
N GLN A 98 -2.20 10.31 7.64
CA GLN A 98 -0.93 10.49 8.35
C GLN A 98 0.23 10.70 7.37
N GLU A 99 0.28 9.90 6.31
CA GLU A 99 1.35 10.04 5.31
C GLU A 99 1.25 11.36 4.54
N SER A 100 0.03 11.82 4.26
CA SER A 100 -0.19 13.14 3.67
C SER A 100 0.34 14.26 4.54
N ALA A 101 0.09 14.18 5.86
CA ALA A 101 0.59 15.17 6.80
C ALA A 101 2.12 15.16 6.86
N ARG A 102 2.75 13.99 6.84
CA ARG A 102 4.21 13.87 6.81
C ARG A 102 4.81 14.48 5.56
N ALA A 103 4.21 14.20 4.41
CA ALA A 103 4.66 14.76 3.13
C ALA A 103 4.56 16.28 3.14
N LYS A 104 3.46 16.81 3.64
CA LYS A 104 3.23 18.26 3.73
C LYS A 104 4.27 18.94 4.62
N ILE A 105 4.53 18.39 5.79
CA ILE A 105 5.54 18.91 6.73
C ILE A 105 6.93 18.91 6.10
N ALA A 106 7.25 17.86 5.34
CA ALA A 106 8.54 17.72 4.67
C ALA A 106 8.61 18.51 3.34
N ASN A 107 7.52 19.16 2.94
CA ASN A 107 7.39 19.87 1.66
C ASN A 107 7.66 18.95 0.48
N LYS A 108 7.07 17.75 0.51
CA LYS A 108 7.19 16.73 -0.54
C LYS A 108 5.83 16.39 -1.13
N HIS A 109 5.85 15.85 -2.35
CA HIS A 109 4.63 15.27 -2.94
C HIS A 109 4.43 13.86 -2.38
N LEU A 110 3.19 13.50 -2.12
CA LEU A 110 2.83 12.13 -1.78
C LEU A 110 2.37 11.41 -3.04
N LEU A 111 3.04 10.31 -3.38
CA LEU A 111 2.80 9.58 -4.62
C LEU A 111 2.39 8.15 -4.34
N LEU A 112 1.52 7.61 -5.17
CA LEU A 112 1.19 6.18 -5.19
C LEU A 112 0.76 5.75 -6.59
N LYS A 113 0.73 4.44 -6.80
CA LYS A 113 0.17 3.84 -8.01
C LYS A 113 -0.96 2.91 -7.61
N VAL A 114 -1.99 2.82 -8.44
CA VAL A 114 -3.13 1.93 -8.20
C VAL A 114 -3.54 1.27 -9.51
N ILE A 115 -3.80 -0.05 -9.45
CA ILE A 115 -4.29 -0.79 -10.60
C ILE A 115 -5.70 -0.31 -10.92
N LYS A 116 -6.00 -0.09 -12.20
CA LYS A 116 -7.21 0.61 -12.64
C LYS A 116 -8.51 0.01 -12.12
N ILE A 117 -8.60 -1.31 -11.97
CA ILE A 117 -9.82 -1.97 -11.46
C ILE A 117 -9.88 -2.06 -9.94
N ASN A 118 -8.83 -1.62 -9.23
CA ASN A 118 -8.83 -1.66 -7.77
C ASN A 118 -9.76 -0.56 -7.23
N PRO A 119 -10.81 -0.93 -6.47
CA PRO A 119 -11.75 0.05 -5.92
C PRO A 119 -11.12 1.02 -4.91
N ALA A 120 -9.92 0.75 -4.42
CA ALA A 120 -9.20 1.66 -3.53
C ALA A 120 -8.98 3.04 -4.15
N LYS A 121 -9.01 3.16 -5.49
CA LYS A 121 -8.93 4.47 -6.16
C LYS A 121 -10.00 5.44 -5.65
N ARG A 122 -11.19 4.95 -5.30
CA ARG A 122 -12.26 5.80 -4.75
C ARG A 122 -11.84 6.44 -3.43
N LEU A 123 -11.13 5.69 -2.59
CA LEU A 123 -10.59 6.21 -1.34
C LEU A 123 -9.55 7.30 -1.63
N TYR A 124 -8.65 7.04 -2.57
CA TYR A 124 -7.61 8.00 -2.93
C TYR A 124 -8.22 9.29 -3.49
N ASP A 125 -9.23 9.18 -4.35
CA ASP A 125 -9.96 10.34 -4.86
C ASP A 125 -10.57 11.18 -3.72
N ARG A 126 -11.22 10.52 -2.75
CA ARG A 126 -11.82 11.22 -1.60
C ARG A 126 -10.79 11.92 -0.73
N LEU A 127 -9.59 11.37 -0.62
CA LEU A 127 -8.53 11.95 0.18
C LEU A 127 -7.81 13.11 -0.52
N GLY A 128 -8.14 13.36 -1.79
CA GLY A 128 -7.58 14.48 -2.53
C GLY A 128 -6.43 14.11 -3.48
N PHE A 129 -6.16 12.82 -3.67
CA PHE A 129 -5.21 12.39 -4.68
C PHE A 129 -5.76 12.64 -6.08
N LYS A 130 -4.89 13.01 -7.02
CA LYS A 130 -5.25 13.24 -8.41
C LYS A 130 -4.40 12.37 -9.33
N VAL A 131 -4.99 11.91 -10.42
CA VAL A 131 -4.24 11.18 -11.45
C VAL A 131 -3.34 12.17 -12.17
N VAL A 132 -2.04 11.92 -12.13
CA VAL A 132 -1.04 12.75 -12.83
C VAL A 132 -0.43 12.04 -14.02
N ASN A 133 -0.58 10.72 -14.10
CA ASN A 133 -0.13 9.92 -15.24
C ASN A 133 -0.84 8.58 -15.18
N GLU A 134 -0.80 7.82 -16.28
CA GLU A 134 -1.35 6.48 -16.33
C GLU A 134 -0.68 5.66 -17.42
N ASP A 135 -0.75 4.34 -17.28
CA ASP A 135 -0.41 3.38 -18.31
C ASP A 135 -1.62 2.47 -18.55
N ASP A 136 -1.43 1.36 -19.27
CA ASP A 136 -2.56 0.47 -19.62
C ASP A 136 -3.24 -0.12 -18.38
N ALA A 137 -2.52 -0.35 -17.32
CA ALA A 137 -3.00 -1.08 -16.14
C ALA A 137 -3.12 -0.24 -14.88
N THR A 138 -2.40 0.89 -14.77
CA THR A 138 -2.31 1.65 -13.52
C THR A 138 -2.56 3.13 -13.69
N TYR A 139 -3.09 3.76 -12.62
CA TYR A 139 -3.08 5.20 -12.44
C TYR A 139 -1.92 5.58 -11.53
N HIS A 140 -1.20 6.64 -11.89
CA HIS A 140 -0.19 7.26 -11.04
C HIS A 140 -0.83 8.47 -10.39
N MET A 141 -0.91 8.49 -9.05
CA MET A 141 -1.65 9.50 -8.33
C MET A 141 -0.75 10.31 -7.41
N GLN A 142 -1.12 11.56 -7.21
CA GLN A 142 -0.36 12.51 -6.41
C GLN A 142 -1.29 13.30 -5.49
N TRP A 143 -0.86 13.49 -4.26
CA TRP A 143 -1.48 14.38 -3.29
C TRP A 143 -0.49 15.49 -2.92
N GLY A 144 -0.97 16.72 -2.90
CA GLY A 144 -0.15 17.88 -2.56
C GLY A 144 0.47 18.59 -3.76
#